data_3fdf0e0ceaaeab7cf3fbfef8c8c868cf
#
_entry.id   3fdf0e0ceaaeab7cf3fbfef8c8c868cf
#
_cell.length_a   1.000
_cell.length_b   1.000
_cell.length_c   1.000
_cell.angle_alpha   90.00
_cell.angle_beta   90.00
_cell.angle_gamma   90.00
#
_symmetry.space_group_name_H-M   'P 1'
#
loop_
_entity.id
_entity.type
_entity.pdbx_description
1 polymer ?
#
loop_
_entity_poly.entity_id
_entity_poly.type
_entity_poly.pdbx_seq_one_letter_code
_entity_poly.pdbx_strand_id
1 'polypeptide(L)'
;RAYDSTHPNSLVLSPSALNAYLDCRLRFYYRYVAGLKTPDEVSAEIDSALFGTIFHLSAQLAYTDLTATGKTIQKEDLERLLRNDVKLQSYVDQAFKKELFKVSPEEKPEYNGIQLINSKVIVSYLKQLLRNDLQYTPFEMVAMEKKVSEEITIQTGQGPFTLRLG
;
A
#
# COMPACT_ATOMS: atom_id res chain seq x y z
N ARG A 1 27.52 2.82 6.26
CA ARG A 1 27.53 3.26 4.85
C ARG A 1 26.22 2.94 4.10
N ALA A 2 25.50 1.87 4.44
CA ALA A 2 24.27 1.49 3.75
C ALA A 2 23.17 2.58 3.79
N TYR A 3 23.09 3.36 4.85
CA TYR A 3 22.10 4.43 5.03
C TYR A 3 22.70 5.85 4.95
N ASP A 4 23.96 5.97 4.55
CA ASP A 4 24.61 7.25 4.38
C ASP A 4 24.22 7.84 3.03
N SER A 5 23.42 8.91 3.01
CA SER A 5 22.86 9.49 1.78
C SER A 5 23.92 10.14 0.89
N THR A 6 25.14 10.32 1.37
CA THR A 6 26.27 10.78 0.54
C THR A 6 26.76 9.72 -0.46
N HIS A 7 26.33 8.46 -0.30
CA HIS A 7 26.62 7.37 -1.21
C HIS A 7 25.50 7.17 -2.24
N PRO A 8 25.81 6.92 -3.52
CA PRO A 8 24.81 6.86 -4.61
C PRO A 8 23.79 5.73 -4.47
N ASN A 9 24.10 4.66 -3.72
CA ASN A 9 23.21 3.50 -3.50
C ASN A 9 22.72 3.43 -2.05
N SER A 10 22.60 4.57 -1.36
CA SER A 10 22.14 4.59 0.02
C SER A 10 20.68 4.15 0.14
N LEU A 11 20.41 3.38 1.18
CA LEU A 11 19.07 2.93 1.52
C LEU A 11 18.31 4.05 2.25
N VAL A 12 16.99 4.08 2.05
CA VAL A 12 16.06 4.92 2.81
C VAL A 12 15.73 4.22 4.12
N LEU A 13 15.85 4.92 5.23
CA LEU A 13 15.47 4.39 6.55
C LEU A 13 13.97 4.55 6.75
N SER A 14 13.24 3.45 6.61
CA SER A 14 11.79 3.43 6.82
C SER A 14 11.42 3.46 8.31
N PRO A 15 10.19 3.93 8.67
CA PRO A 15 9.70 3.86 10.04
C PRO A 15 9.77 2.46 10.65
N SER A 16 9.48 1.42 9.84
CA SER A 16 9.59 0.02 10.28
C SER A 16 11.04 -0.39 10.58
N ALA A 17 12.00 0.12 9.81
CA ALA A 17 13.41 -0.13 10.06
C ALA A 17 13.87 0.59 11.34
N LEU A 18 13.40 1.83 11.57
CA LEU A 18 13.68 2.57 12.79
C LEU A 18 13.12 1.86 14.02
N ASN A 19 11.87 1.40 13.98
CA ASN A 19 11.27 0.62 15.06
C ASN A 19 12.05 -0.66 15.32
N ALA A 20 12.46 -1.39 14.28
CA ALA A 20 13.28 -2.59 14.43
C ALA A 20 14.63 -2.29 15.10
N TYR A 21 15.24 -1.13 14.83
CA TYR A 21 16.48 -0.70 15.48
C TYR A 21 16.27 -0.40 16.97
N LEU A 22 15.17 0.27 17.31
CA LEU A 22 14.83 0.61 18.70
C LEU A 22 14.52 -0.65 19.52
N ASP A 23 13.81 -1.62 18.92
CA ASP A 23 13.49 -2.89 19.57
C ASP A 23 14.70 -3.78 19.75
N CYS A 24 15.48 -4.01 18.68
CA CYS A 24 16.62 -4.90 18.70
C CYS A 24 17.59 -4.57 17.56
N ARG A 25 18.77 -4.04 17.94
CA ARG A 25 19.82 -3.65 16.97
C ARG A 25 20.32 -4.83 16.13
N LEU A 26 20.33 -6.04 16.69
CA LEU A 26 20.75 -7.25 15.98
C LEU A 26 19.74 -7.65 14.91
N ARG A 27 18.42 -7.58 15.24
CA ARG A 27 17.34 -7.82 14.27
C ARG A 27 17.38 -6.77 13.14
N PHE A 28 17.58 -5.50 13.46
CA PHE A 28 17.78 -4.45 12.48
C PHE A 28 18.97 -4.76 11.55
N TYR A 29 20.13 -5.13 12.13
CA TYR A 29 21.31 -5.43 11.34
C TYR A 29 21.05 -6.56 10.35
N TYR A 30 20.54 -7.69 10.80
CA TYR A 30 20.32 -8.84 9.93
C TYR A 30 19.27 -8.56 8.85
N ARG A 31 18.17 -7.91 9.21
CA ARG A 31 17.04 -7.68 8.28
C ARG A 31 17.30 -6.54 7.29
N TYR A 32 17.84 -5.43 7.76
CA TYR A 32 17.91 -4.18 6.99
C TYR A 32 19.32 -3.84 6.50
N VAL A 33 20.38 -4.37 7.11
CA VAL A 33 21.77 -4.13 6.68
C VAL A 33 22.33 -5.33 5.95
N ALA A 34 22.21 -6.54 6.53
CA ALA A 34 22.66 -7.77 5.91
C ALA A 34 21.68 -8.36 4.89
N GLY A 35 20.43 -7.85 4.83
CA GLY A 35 19.43 -8.26 3.85
C GLY A 35 18.89 -9.68 4.01
N LEU A 36 19.02 -10.28 5.20
CA LEU A 36 18.49 -11.61 5.48
C LEU A 36 16.95 -11.54 5.49
N LYS A 37 16.32 -12.29 4.61
CA LYS A 37 14.88 -12.47 4.57
C LYS A 37 14.51 -13.80 5.20
N THR A 38 13.47 -13.80 6.03
CA THR A 38 12.78 -15.05 6.37
C THR A 38 12.14 -15.59 5.09
N PRO A 39 12.20 -16.89 4.82
CA PRO A 39 11.45 -17.48 3.71
C PRO A 39 9.98 -17.08 3.83
N ASP A 40 9.41 -16.57 2.73
CA ASP A 40 7.97 -16.35 2.66
C ASP A 40 7.28 -17.71 2.74
N GLU A 41 6.56 -17.97 3.82
CA GLU A 41 5.62 -19.09 3.84
C GLU A 41 4.54 -18.79 2.81
N VAL A 42 4.50 -19.59 1.76
CA VAL A 42 3.44 -19.50 0.74
C VAL A 42 2.16 -20.02 1.39
N SER A 43 1.49 -19.16 2.14
CA SER A 43 0.16 -19.46 2.66
C SER A 43 -0.85 -19.21 1.52
N ALA A 44 -1.65 -20.24 1.24
CA ALA A 44 -2.82 -20.09 0.37
C ALA A 44 -3.94 -19.28 1.05
N GLU A 45 -3.77 -18.96 2.32
CA GLU A 45 -4.71 -18.19 3.13
C GLU A 45 -4.37 -16.70 3.08
N ILE A 46 -5.41 -15.88 3.06
CA ILE A 46 -5.26 -14.43 3.12
C ILE A 46 -5.04 -14.04 4.58
N ASP A 47 -3.80 -13.72 4.93
CA ASP A 47 -3.49 -13.12 6.21
C ASP A 47 -3.93 -11.63 6.27
N SER A 48 -3.83 -11.03 7.44
CA SER A 48 -4.24 -9.63 7.64
C SER A 48 -3.40 -8.64 6.84
N ALA A 49 -2.13 -8.93 6.55
CA ALA A 49 -1.25 -8.08 5.77
C ALA A 49 -1.63 -8.11 4.29
N LEU A 50 -1.85 -9.30 3.73
CA LEU A 50 -2.29 -9.47 2.34
C LEU A 50 -3.71 -8.89 2.14
N PHE A 51 -4.62 -9.09 3.11
CA PHE A 51 -5.94 -8.46 3.10
C PHE A 51 -5.83 -6.93 2.99
N GLY A 52 -4.98 -6.32 3.83
CA GLY A 52 -4.70 -4.89 3.79
C GLY A 52 -4.15 -4.44 2.43
N THR A 53 -3.17 -5.16 1.89
CA THR A 53 -2.57 -4.86 0.58
C THR A 53 -3.61 -4.91 -0.55
N ILE A 54 -4.48 -5.93 -0.56
CA ILE A 54 -5.55 -6.05 -1.56
C ILE A 54 -6.56 -4.90 -1.42
N PHE A 55 -6.95 -4.56 -0.19
CA PHE A 55 -7.85 -3.43 0.06
C PHE A 55 -7.25 -2.09 -0.41
N HIS A 56 -6.00 -1.80 -0.05
CA HIS A 56 -5.29 -0.59 -0.49
C HIS A 56 -5.21 -0.48 -2.01
N LEU A 57 -4.84 -1.56 -2.67
CA LEU A 57 -4.78 -1.58 -4.14
C LEU A 57 -6.17 -1.39 -4.78
N SER A 58 -7.22 -2.00 -4.22
CA SER A 58 -8.60 -1.82 -4.69
C SER A 58 -9.06 -0.37 -4.56
N ALA A 59 -8.74 0.27 -3.43
CA ALA A 59 -9.01 1.69 -3.21
C ALA A 59 -8.22 2.56 -4.20
N GLN A 60 -6.93 2.30 -4.38
CA GLN A 60 -6.10 3.01 -5.34
C GLN A 60 -6.66 2.93 -6.76
N LEU A 61 -7.09 1.76 -7.21
CA LEU A 61 -7.70 1.58 -8.54
C LEU A 61 -9.00 2.39 -8.68
N ALA A 62 -9.87 2.37 -7.65
CA ALA A 62 -11.11 3.12 -7.64
C ALA A 62 -10.88 4.63 -7.73
N TYR A 63 -9.95 5.17 -6.94
CA TYR A 63 -9.64 6.60 -6.97
C TYR A 63 -8.85 7.02 -8.21
N THR A 64 -8.01 6.15 -8.76
CA THR A 64 -7.34 6.39 -10.05
C THR A 64 -8.37 6.57 -11.16
N ASP A 65 -9.40 5.72 -11.19
CA ASP A 65 -10.48 5.82 -12.17
C ASP A 65 -11.35 7.07 -11.95
N LEU A 66 -11.67 7.42 -10.70
CA LEU A 66 -12.41 8.64 -10.37
C LEU A 66 -11.65 9.92 -10.79
N THR A 67 -10.33 9.88 -10.75
CA THR A 67 -9.47 11.04 -11.11
C THR A 67 -8.99 11.01 -12.56
N ALA A 68 -9.41 10.04 -13.37
CA ALA A 68 -8.98 9.90 -14.77
C ALA A 68 -9.37 11.09 -15.65
N THR A 69 -10.49 11.76 -15.34
CA THR A 69 -10.99 12.94 -16.09
C THR A 69 -10.65 14.27 -15.41
N GLY A 70 -10.12 14.25 -14.19
CA GLY A 70 -9.78 15.47 -13.44
C GLY A 70 -9.44 15.12 -11.99
N LYS A 71 -8.67 16.00 -11.34
CA LYS A 71 -8.22 15.75 -9.95
C LYS A 71 -9.33 15.98 -8.91
N THR A 72 -10.36 16.74 -9.23
CA THR A 72 -11.44 17.07 -8.30
C THR A 72 -12.52 15.99 -8.37
N ILE A 73 -12.83 15.40 -7.23
CA ILE A 73 -13.88 14.39 -7.08
C ILE A 73 -15.15 15.08 -6.58
N GLN A 74 -16.22 14.94 -7.35
CA GLN A 74 -17.53 15.49 -7.04
C GLN A 74 -18.39 14.44 -6.31
N LYS A 75 -19.42 14.93 -5.64
CA LYS A 75 -20.37 14.08 -4.92
C LYS A 75 -21.02 13.03 -5.84
N GLU A 76 -21.43 13.46 -7.01
CA GLU A 76 -22.09 12.64 -8.03
C GLU A 76 -21.20 11.49 -8.52
N ASP A 77 -19.88 11.71 -8.57
CA ASP A 77 -18.91 10.69 -8.98
C ASP A 77 -18.85 9.54 -7.97
N LEU A 78 -18.77 9.87 -6.68
CA LEU A 78 -18.78 8.87 -5.60
C LEU A 78 -20.14 8.16 -5.50
N GLU A 79 -21.27 8.88 -5.62
CA GLU A 79 -22.60 8.28 -5.61
C GLU A 79 -22.80 7.33 -6.79
N ARG A 80 -22.33 7.68 -7.97
CA ARG A 80 -22.38 6.83 -9.17
C ARG A 80 -21.57 5.55 -8.96
N LEU A 81 -20.36 5.66 -8.40
CA LEU A 81 -19.51 4.50 -8.12
C LEU A 81 -20.12 3.61 -7.04
N LEU A 82 -20.67 4.19 -5.96
CA LEU A 82 -21.31 3.45 -4.88
C LEU A 82 -22.51 2.58 -5.34
N ARG A 83 -23.20 3.00 -6.41
CA ARG A 83 -24.32 2.25 -7.01
C ARG A 83 -23.86 1.17 -8.00
N ASN A 84 -22.59 1.13 -8.35
CA ASN A 84 -22.06 0.21 -9.36
C ASN A 84 -21.24 -0.92 -8.71
N ASP A 85 -21.97 -1.92 -8.18
CA ASP A 85 -21.36 -3.07 -7.51
C ASP A 85 -20.42 -3.87 -8.42
N VAL A 86 -20.75 -3.98 -9.70
CA VAL A 86 -19.92 -4.68 -10.69
C VAL A 86 -18.57 -4.01 -10.84
N LYS A 87 -18.55 -2.68 -10.87
CA LYS A 87 -17.32 -1.90 -10.99
C LYS A 87 -16.48 -1.99 -9.72
N LEU A 88 -17.09 -1.89 -8.54
CA LEU A 88 -16.40 -2.07 -7.27
C LEU A 88 -15.80 -3.48 -7.15
N GLN A 89 -16.55 -4.52 -7.54
CA GLN A 89 -16.04 -5.88 -7.57
C GLN A 89 -14.86 -6.02 -8.55
N SER A 90 -14.90 -5.36 -9.70
CA SER A 90 -13.80 -5.44 -10.68
C SER A 90 -12.47 -4.90 -10.16
N TYR A 91 -12.47 -3.85 -9.33
CA TYR A 91 -11.25 -3.35 -8.69
C TYR A 91 -10.69 -4.36 -7.70
N VAL A 92 -11.56 -4.99 -6.91
CA VAL A 92 -11.17 -6.03 -5.97
C VAL A 92 -10.61 -7.24 -6.70
N ASP A 93 -11.25 -7.68 -7.79
CA ASP A 93 -10.77 -8.80 -8.61
C ASP A 93 -9.40 -8.51 -9.23
N GLN A 94 -9.16 -7.29 -9.69
CA GLN A 94 -7.85 -6.87 -10.19
C GLN A 94 -6.78 -6.91 -9.10
N ALA A 95 -7.12 -6.44 -7.89
CA ALA A 95 -6.20 -6.47 -6.76
C ALA A 95 -5.87 -7.92 -6.33
N PHE A 96 -6.86 -8.81 -6.29
CA PHE A 96 -6.65 -10.25 -6.03
C PHE A 96 -5.75 -10.90 -7.08
N LYS A 97 -5.99 -10.61 -8.37
CA LYS A 97 -5.13 -11.13 -9.45
C LYS A 97 -3.69 -10.76 -9.27
N LYS A 98 -3.43 -9.50 -8.94
CA LYS A 98 -2.08 -8.98 -8.81
C LYS A 98 -1.38 -9.47 -7.55
N GLU A 99 -2.05 -9.43 -6.40
CA GLU A 99 -1.38 -9.63 -5.11
C GLU A 99 -1.43 -11.09 -4.63
N LEU A 100 -2.53 -11.81 -4.87
CA LEU A 100 -2.69 -13.19 -4.42
C LEU A 100 -2.38 -14.20 -5.53
N PHE A 101 -3.09 -14.12 -6.64
CA PHE A 101 -2.98 -15.12 -7.71
C PHE A 101 -1.74 -14.94 -8.57
N LYS A 102 -1.21 -13.71 -8.68
CA LYS A 102 -0.07 -13.34 -9.55
C LYS A 102 -0.26 -13.79 -10.99
N VAL A 103 -1.49 -13.71 -11.48
CA VAL A 103 -1.91 -14.11 -12.83
C VAL A 103 -2.12 -12.89 -13.73
N SER A 104 -2.21 -13.15 -15.03
CA SER A 104 -2.46 -12.12 -16.05
C SER A 104 -3.79 -11.37 -15.80
N PRO A 105 -3.88 -10.07 -16.15
CA PRO A 105 -5.13 -9.30 -16.03
C PRO A 105 -6.32 -9.89 -16.78
N GLU A 106 -6.09 -10.68 -17.82
CA GLU A 106 -7.12 -11.28 -18.68
C GLU A 106 -7.74 -12.54 -18.08
N GLU A 107 -7.04 -13.21 -17.17
CA GLU A 107 -7.53 -14.42 -16.51
C GLU A 107 -8.60 -14.08 -15.48
N LYS A 108 -9.66 -14.90 -15.39
CA LYS A 108 -10.66 -14.76 -14.33
C LYS A 108 -10.12 -15.38 -13.04
N PRO A 109 -10.21 -14.67 -11.90
CA PRO A 109 -9.79 -15.24 -10.63
C PRO A 109 -10.74 -16.37 -10.22
N GLU A 110 -10.20 -17.54 -9.92
CA GLU A 110 -10.95 -18.66 -9.34
C GLU A 110 -10.83 -18.58 -7.81
N TYR A 111 -11.84 -18.04 -7.17
CA TYR A 111 -11.90 -17.90 -5.72
C TYR A 111 -12.26 -19.23 -5.05
N ASN A 112 -11.52 -19.61 -4.01
CA ASN A 112 -12.05 -20.56 -3.04
C ASN A 112 -13.09 -19.90 -2.11
N GLY A 113 -13.78 -20.69 -1.26
CA GLY A 113 -14.85 -20.17 -0.43
C GLY A 113 -14.44 -19.01 0.51
N ILE A 114 -13.25 -19.11 1.13
CA ILE A 114 -12.72 -18.07 2.04
C ILE A 114 -12.30 -16.82 1.25
N GLN A 115 -11.67 -16.99 0.12
CA GLN A 115 -11.28 -15.88 -0.76
C GLN A 115 -12.48 -15.13 -1.29
N LEU A 116 -13.58 -15.84 -1.62
CA LEU A 116 -14.83 -15.22 -2.04
C LEU A 116 -15.47 -14.37 -0.92
N ILE A 117 -15.43 -14.87 0.31
CA ILE A 117 -15.90 -14.11 1.49
C ILE A 117 -15.05 -12.85 1.66
N ASN A 118 -13.71 -12.99 1.66
CA ASN A 118 -12.79 -11.87 1.79
C ASN A 118 -12.99 -10.82 0.68
N SER A 119 -13.19 -11.25 -0.56
CA SER A 119 -13.50 -10.35 -1.68
C SER A 119 -14.76 -9.51 -1.40
N LYS A 120 -15.83 -10.11 -0.90
CA LYS A 120 -17.07 -9.40 -0.54
C LYS A 120 -16.89 -8.45 0.65
N VAL A 121 -16.10 -8.85 1.62
CA VAL A 121 -15.77 -7.99 2.78
C VAL A 121 -14.97 -6.77 2.30
N ILE A 122 -13.99 -6.94 1.41
CA ILE A 122 -13.21 -5.84 0.84
C ILE A 122 -14.10 -4.88 0.04
N VAL A 123 -15.04 -5.39 -0.76
CA VAL A 123 -16.04 -4.54 -1.45
C VAL A 123 -16.87 -3.74 -0.44
N SER A 124 -17.27 -4.35 0.67
CA SER A 124 -18.01 -3.64 1.73
C SER A 124 -17.18 -2.53 2.36
N TYR A 125 -15.90 -2.78 2.65
CA TYR A 125 -14.98 -1.78 3.19
C TYR A 125 -14.71 -0.66 2.20
N LEU A 126 -14.56 -0.98 0.90
CA LEU A 126 -14.41 0.03 -0.14
C LEU A 126 -15.65 0.93 -0.22
N LYS A 127 -16.86 0.37 -0.14
CA LYS A 127 -18.10 1.15 -0.05
C LYS A 127 -18.13 2.04 1.18
N GLN A 128 -17.66 1.56 2.32
CA GLN A 128 -17.62 2.35 3.54
C GLN A 128 -16.63 3.51 3.43
N LEU A 129 -15.44 3.28 2.85
CA LEU A 129 -14.48 4.32 2.56
C LEU A 129 -15.09 5.42 1.67
N LEU A 130 -15.71 5.04 0.55
CA LEU A 130 -16.35 5.98 -0.37
C LEU A 130 -17.50 6.77 0.29
N ARG A 131 -18.28 6.14 1.20
CA ARG A 131 -19.33 6.84 1.97
C ARG A 131 -18.75 7.84 2.96
N ASN A 132 -17.63 7.52 3.58
CA ASN A 132 -16.95 8.48 4.46
C ASN A 132 -16.45 9.68 3.67
N ASP A 133 -15.84 9.44 2.52
CA ASP A 133 -15.28 10.51 1.69
C ASP A 133 -16.38 11.35 1.02
N LEU A 134 -17.56 10.79 0.81
CA LEU A 134 -18.73 11.53 0.32
C LEU A 134 -19.06 12.76 1.18
N GLN A 135 -18.75 12.71 2.47
CA GLN A 135 -19.01 13.83 3.40
C GLN A 135 -18.05 15.01 3.18
N TYR A 136 -16.91 14.77 2.53
CA TYR A 136 -15.88 15.76 2.28
C TYR A 136 -15.91 16.33 0.86
N THR A 137 -16.83 15.85 0.03
CA THR A 137 -16.96 16.31 -1.37
C THR A 137 -17.48 17.76 -1.46
N PRO A 138 -17.01 18.57 -2.43
CA PRO A 138 -15.96 18.23 -3.39
C PRO A 138 -14.56 18.34 -2.79
N PHE A 139 -13.65 17.45 -3.19
CA PHE A 139 -12.24 17.51 -2.77
C PHE A 139 -11.29 17.21 -3.93
N GLU A 140 -10.06 17.70 -3.83
CA GLU A 140 -9.02 17.45 -4.81
C GLU A 140 -8.08 16.34 -4.33
N MET A 141 -7.88 15.33 -5.18
CA MET A 141 -6.92 14.27 -4.92
C MET A 141 -5.51 14.74 -5.29
N VAL A 142 -4.69 15.02 -4.29
CA VAL A 142 -3.30 15.49 -4.50
C VAL A 142 -2.37 14.32 -4.83
N ALA A 143 -2.46 13.24 -4.09
CA ALA A 143 -1.66 12.04 -4.30
C ALA A 143 -2.29 10.82 -3.61
N MET A 144 -1.98 9.63 -4.13
CA MET A 144 -2.31 8.33 -3.54
C MET A 144 -1.02 7.54 -3.35
N GLU A 145 -0.81 6.98 -2.15
CA GLU A 145 0.34 6.10 -1.83
C GLU A 145 1.70 6.69 -2.28
N LYS A 146 1.86 8.02 -2.20
CA LYS A 146 3.09 8.69 -2.59
C LYS A 146 4.15 8.47 -1.53
N LYS A 147 5.26 7.86 -1.92
CA LYS A 147 6.45 7.79 -1.07
C LYS A 147 7.03 9.20 -0.90
N VAL A 148 7.20 9.61 0.33
CA VAL A 148 7.87 10.85 0.70
C VAL A 148 9.17 10.49 1.41
N SER A 149 10.27 11.14 1.05
CA SER A 149 11.54 10.98 1.74
C SER A 149 12.20 12.33 1.96
N GLU A 150 12.88 12.47 3.09
CA GLU A 150 13.58 13.68 3.48
C GLU A 150 14.98 13.35 3.99
N GLU A 151 15.94 14.23 3.73
CA GLU A 151 17.32 14.08 4.23
C GLU A 151 17.50 14.84 5.53
N ILE A 152 18.04 14.15 6.53
CA ILE A 152 18.43 14.75 7.80
C ILE A 152 19.89 14.51 8.08
N THR A 153 20.58 15.53 8.59
CA THR A 153 21.96 15.44 9.01
C THR A 153 22.06 15.45 10.53
N ILE A 154 22.70 14.43 11.08
CA ILE A 154 22.94 14.27 12.52
C ILE A 154 24.43 14.47 12.79
N GLN A 155 24.75 15.23 13.83
CA GLN A 155 26.14 15.38 14.32
C GLN A 155 26.47 14.16 15.17
N THR A 156 27.53 13.46 14.81
CA THR A 156 28.02 12.30 15.55
C THR A 156 29.43 12.58 16.07
N GLY A 157 29.93 11.78 17.00
CA GLY A 157 31.31 11.87 17.48
C GLY A 157 32.38 11.63 16.40
N GLN A 158 31.98 11.12 15.22
CA GLN A 158 32.86 10.90 14.06
C GLN A 158 32.62 11.92 12.92
N GLY A 159 31.80 12.93 13.17
CA GLY A 159 31.44 13.97 12.20
C GLY A 159 29.96 13.93 11.79
N PRO A 160 29.55 14.77 10.84
CA PRO A 160 28.19 14.79 10.34
C PRO A 160 27.85 13.51 9.57
N PHE A 161 26.67 13.00 9.83
CA PHE A 161 26.12 11.83 9.14
C PHE A 161 24.75 12.19 8.56
N THR A 162 24.60 12.08 7.24
CA THR A 162 23.34 12.39 6.55
C THR A 162 22.63 11.11 6.16
N LEU A 163 21.37 11.01 6.52
CA LEU A 163 20.52 9.85 6.20
C LEU A 163 19.19 10.30 5.57
N ARG A 164 18.60 9.42 4.78
CA ARG A 164 17.29 9.64 4.15
C ARG A 164 16.23 8.85 4.89
N LEU A 165 15.21 9.57 5.41
CA LEU A 165 14.01 8.98 6.00
C LEU A 165 12.90 8.91 4.97
N GLY A 166 12.06 7.82 4.98
CA GLY A 166 10.90 7.69 4.10
C GLY A 166 10.16 6.38 4.22
#